data_e2f6edb041be2989639ee385f89705c6
#
_entry.id   e2f6edb041be2989639ee385f89705c6
#
_cell.length_a   1.000
_cell.length_b   1.000
_cell.length_c   1.000
_cell.angle_alpha   90.00
_cell.angle_beta   90.00
_cell.angle_gamma   90.00
#
_symmetry.space_group_name_H-M   'P 1'
#
loop_
_entity.id
_entity.type
_entity.pdbx_description
1 polymer ?
#
loop_
_entity_poly.entity_id
_entity_poly.type
_entity_poly.pdbx_seq_one_letter_code
_entity_poly.pdbx_strand_id
1 'polypeptide(L)'
;MLALTRDGSRGYTANVGPGTVSVLDMKARKTLAIIPISGETQRIAVSRDDSMVFTADQTKPQLAVIDTATNKVKMWVALPAVGYGTAPTIDGRWLLVTMRNAKGVAVVDLKTMKVVRTIDVPGGPSEVLVGDDGKTAYVACNFADQVAVIDLAGWKVAGVIDAGKFADGLAWAGN
;
A
#
# COMPACT_ATOMS: atom_id res chain seq x y z
N MET A 1 -8.12 3.05 7.10
CA MET A 1 -7.59 1.67 6.99
C MET A 1 -6.63 1.41 8.14
N LEU A 2 -6.45 0.16 8.59
CA LEU A 2 -5.56 -0.25 9.68
C LEU A 2 -4.56 -1.28 9.16
N ALA A 3 -3.28 -1.12 9.49
CA ALA A 3 -2.24 -2.13 9.32
C ALA A 3 -1.60 -2.45 10.67
N LEU A 4 -1.23 -3.71 10.88
CA LEU A 4 -0.63 -4.19 12.13
C LEU A 4 0.81 -4.62 11.91
N THR A 5 1.64 -4.50 12.94
CA THR A 5 2.91 -5.23 13.02
C THR A 5 2.66 -6.74 13.07
N ARG A 6 3.67 -7.53 12.72
CA ARG A 6 3.57 -9.00 12.63
C ARG A 6 3.16 -9.65 13.95
N ASP A 7 3.61 -9.09 15.08
CA ASP A 7 3.26 -9.53 16.42
C ASP A 7 1.91 -8.98 16.92
N GLY A 8 1.25 -8.11 16.13
CA GLY A 8 0.00 -7.45 16.46
C GLY A 8 0.08 -6.44 17.60
N SER A 9 1.27 -6.12 18.09
CA SER A 9 1.44 -5.20 19.24
C SER A 9 1.19 -3.73 18.89
N ARG A 10 1.48 -3.33 17.64
CA ARG A 10 1.24 -1.99 17.11
C ARG A 10 0.29 -2.00 15.94
N GLY A 11 -0.53 -0.97 15.88
CA GLY A 11 -1.40 -0.66 14.75
C GLY A 11 -1.10 0.73 14.19
N TYR A 12 -1.31 0.89 12.90
CA TYR A 12 -1.17 2.15 12.19
C TYR A 12 -2.43 2.41 11.38
N THR A 13 -3.05 3.58 11.58
CA THR A 13 -4.26 3.97 10.82
C THR A 13 -3.95 5.14 9.92
N ALA A 14 -4.37 5.06 8.66
CA ALA A 14 -4.41 6.20 7.76
C ALA A 14 -5.72 6.97 7.97
N ASN A 15 -5.62 8.25 8.31
CA ASN A 15 -6.75 9.12 8.66
C ASN A 15 -6.98 10.11 7.52
N VAL A 16 -8.02 9.86 6.69
CA VAL A 16 -8.26 10.55 5.43
C VAL A 16 -8.43 12.07 5.62
N GLY A 17 -9.42 12.48 6.42
CA GLY A 17 -9.72 13.90 6.59
C GLY A 17 -8.56 14.73 7.16
N PRO A 18 -7.95 14.31 8.28
CA PRO A 18 -6.83 15.04 8.86
C PRO A 18 -5.50 14.91 8.11
N GLY A 19 -5.36 13.96 7.16
CA GLY A 19 -4.09 13.68 6.47
C GLY A 19 -2.98 13.24 7.41
N THR A 20 -3.30 12.35 8.37
CA THR A 20 -2.35 11.88 9.39
C THR A 20 -2.30 10.36 9.47
N VAL A 21 -1.27 9.83 10.10
CA VAL A 21 -1.19 8.43 10.55
C VAL A 21 -1.22 8.40 12.06
N SER A 22 -2.15 7.62 12.65
CA SER A 22 -2.11 7.34 14.09
C SER A 22 -1.33 6.06 14.34
N VAL A 23 -0.48 6.08 15.37
CA VAL A 23 0.25 4.93 15.90
C VAL A 23 -0.46 4.45 17.15
N LEU A 24 -0.83 3.19 17.19
CA LEU A 24 -1.63 2.60 18.26
C LEU A 24 -0.85 1.52 19.00
N ASP A 25 -0.92 1.54 20.33
CA ASP A 25 -0.60 0.39 21.17
C ASP A 25 -1.86 -0.48 21.27
N MET A 26 -1.82 -1.66 20.64
CA MET A 26 -2.98 -2.53 20.53
C MET A 26 -3.32 -3.20 21.88
N LYS A 27 -2.31 -3.46 22.73
CA LYS A 27 -2.48 -4.04 24.06
C LYS A 27 -3.02 -3.03 25.06
N ALA A 28 -2.41 -1.85 25.11
CA ALA A 28 -2.83 -0.78 26.03
C ALA A 28 -4.06 -0.01 25.51
N ARG A 29 -4.48 -0.24 24.26
CA ARG A 29 -5.59 0.47 23.58
C ARG A 29 -5.43 1.99 23.64
N LYS A 30 -4.23 2.46 23.30
CA LYS A 30 -3.86 3.89 23.36
C LYS A 30 -3.23 4.34 22.05
N THR A 31 -3.46 5.60 21.72
CA THR A 31 -2.70 6.29 20.67
C THR A 31 -1.34 6.70 21.23
N LEU A 32 -0.27 6.24 20.57
CA LEU A 32 1.11 6.57 20.94
C LEU A 32 1.61 7.83 20.25
N ALA A 33 1.20 8.04 18.99
CA ALA A 33 1.59 9.20 18.21
C ALA A 33 0.58 9.50 17.10
N ILE A 34 0.57 10.74 16.64
CA ILE A 34 -0.13 11.18 15.44
C ILE A 34 0.92 11.84 14.54
N ILE A 35 1.09 11.29 13.32
CA ILE A 35 2.12 11.69 12.38
C ILE A 35 1.46 12.47 11.24
N PRO A 36 1.74 13.77 11.07
CA PRO A 36 1.25 14.52 9.92
C PRO A 36 1.85 13.97 8.62
N ILE A 37 1.02 13.75 7.61
CA ILE A 37 1.44 13.31 6.29
C ILE A 37 1.27 14.45 5.28
N SER A 38 0.04 14.71 4.85
CA SER A 38 -0.30 15.76 3.90
C SER A 38 -1.82 15.96 3.92
N GLY A 39 -2.40 16.47 2.83
CA GLY A 39 -3.83 16.74 2.77
C GLY A 39 -4.73 15.53 2.98
N GLU A 40 -4.37 14.36 2.41
CA GLU A 40 -5.13 13.13 2.53
C GLU A 40 -4.23 11.90 2.51
N THR A 41 -4.59 10.89 3.32
CA THR A 41 -3.97 9.56 3.27
C THR A 41 -4.98 8.49 3.66
N GLN A 42 -5.09 7.40 2.91
CA GLN A 42 -6.18 6.43 3.07
C GLN A 42 -5.72 4.98 3.26
N ARG A 43 -4.78 4.53 2.46
CA ARG A 43 -4.26 3.16 2.50
C ARG A 43 -2.90 3.15 3.18
N ILE A 44 -2.60 2.06 3.88
CA ILE A 44 -1.41 1.97 4.72
C ILE A 44 -0.92 0.53 4.77
N ALA A 45 0.38 0.34 4.76
CA ALA A 45 1.02 -0.97 4.93
C ALA A 45 2.24 -0.87 5.85
N VAL A 46 2.57 -1.97 6.50
CA VAL A 46 3.78 -2.15 7.32
C VAL A 46 4.77 -3.01 6.55
N SER A 47 6.06 -2.67 6.59
CA SER A 47 7.11 -3.50 5.99
C SER A 47 7.20 -4.88 6.66
N ARG A 48 7.76 -5.86 5.95
CA ARG A 48 7.86 -7.24 6.45
C ARG A 48 8.71 -7.41 7.71
N ASP A 49 9.61 -6.49 7.96
CA ASP A 49 10.47 -6.45 9.15
C ASP A 49 9.96 -5.50 10.25
N ASP A 50 8.75 -4.96 10.07
CA ASP A 50 8.10 -3.99 10.94
C ASP A 50 8.86 -2.67 11.14
N SER A 51 9.93 -2.42 10.37
CA SER A 51 10.77 -1.22 10.52
C SER A 51 10.20 0.04 9.86
N MET A 52 9.28 -0.13 8.90
CA MET A 52 8.71 0.98 8.12
C MET A 52 7.20 0.84 7.94
N VAL A 53 6.55 1.99 7.82
CA VAL A 53 5.14 2.09 7.41
C VAL A 53 5.05 2.96 6.16
N PHE A 54 4.22 2.55 5.23
CA PHE A 54 4.03 3.18 3.93
C PHE A 54 2.60 3.69 3.79
N THR A 55 2.44 4.93 3.35
CA THR A 55 1.14 5.47 2.96
C THR A 55 1.31 6.48 1.82
N ALA A 56 0.44 6.41 0.83
CA ALA A 56 0.46 7.35 -0.29
C ALA A 56 -0.17 8.69 0.13
N ASP A 57 0.45 9.77 -0.32
CA ASP A 57 -0.14 11.11 -0.29
C ASP A 57 -1.13 11.22 -1.46
N GLN A 58 -2.41 11.40 -1.15
CA GLN A 58 -3.43 11.47 -2.20
C GLN A 58 -3.59 12.86 -2.82
N THR A 59 -2.82 13.82 -2.35
CA THR A 59 -2.80 15.19 -2.91
C THR A 59 -1.57 15.46 -3.77
N LYS A 60 -0.50 14.66 -3.60
CA LYS A 60 0.76 14.80 -4.34
C LYS A 60 1.28 13.44 -4.79
N PRO A 61 2.01 13.37 -5.92
CA PRO A 61 2.57 12.11 -6.42
C PRO A 61 3.79 11.68 -5.58
N GLN A 62 3.55 11.31 -4.35
CA GLN A 62 4.58 10.88 -3.39
C GLN A 62 4.04 9.88 -2.39
N LEU A 63 4.96 9.08 -1.84
CA LEU A 63 4.71 8.07 -0.81
C LEU A 63 5.48 8.47 0.45
N ALA A 64 4.80 8.53 1.58
CA ALA A 64 5.46 8.67 2.88
C ALA A 64 6.04 7.34 3.34
N VAL A 65 7.29 7.36 3.74
CA VAL A 65 7.97 6.28 4.45
C VAL A 65 8.16 6.71 5.91
N ILE A 66 7.48 6.03 6.81
CA ILE A 66 7.51 6.33 8.24
C ILE A 66 8.44 5.31 8.92
N ASP A 67 9.32 5.78 9.76
CA ASP A 67 10.17 4.95 10.61
C ASP A 67 9.41 4.58 11.90
N THR A 68 9.30 3.28 12.18
CA THR A 68 8.51 2.78 13.30
C THR A 68 9.18 2.95 14.65
N ALA A 69 10.50 3.08 14.69
CA ALA A 69 11.24 3.30 15.94
C ALA A 69 11.07 4.74 16.43
N THR A 70 11.03 5.71 15.51
CA THR A 70 10.93 7.13 15.83
C THR A 70 9.52 7.69 15.70
N ASN A 71 8.60 6.98 15.03
CA ASN A 71 7.24 7.44 14.68
C ASN A 71 7.27 8.77 13.89
N LYS A 72 8.18 8.90 12.94
CA LYS A 72 8.33 10.10 12.09
C LYS A 72 8.43 9.72 10.63
N VAL A 73 8.00 10.63 9.75
CA VAL A 73 8.29 10.49 8.32
C VAL A 73 9.80 10.56 8.14
N LYS A 74 10.38 9.45 7.67
CA LYS A 74 11.81 9.31 7.39
C LYS A 74 12.18 9.93 6.06
N MET A 75 11.33 9.73 5.06
CA MET A 75 11.54 10.26 3.71
C MET A 75 10.26 10.20 2.87
N TRP A 76 10.32 10.86 1.73
CA TRP A 76 9.31 10.78 0.68
C TRP A 76 9.89 10.11 -0.57
N VAL A 77 9.13 9.19 -1.14
CA VAL A 77 9.45 8.57 -2.44
C VAL A 77 8.56 9.22 -3.50
N ALA A 78 9.19 9.81 -4.52
CA ALA A 78 8.44 10.35 -5.66
C ALA A 78 7.78 9.23 -6.45
N LEU A 79 6.51 9.41 -6.80
CA LEU A 79 5.72 8.49 -7.62
C LEU A 79 5.45 9.12 -8.99
N PRO A 80 5.21 8.33 -10.05
CA PRO A 80 4.83 8.85 -11.37
C PRO A 80 3.47 9.55 -11.38
N ALA A 81 2.58 9.17 -10.47
CA ALA A 81 1.27 9.79 -10.28
C ALA A 81 0.83 9.64 -8.82
N VAL A 82 -0.28 10.28 -8.45
CA VAL A 82 -0.85 10.19 -7.10
C VAL A 82 -1.15 8.74 -6.74
N GLY A 83 -0.56 8.28 -5.64
CA GLY A 83 -0.70 6.92 -5.14
C GLY A 83 -1.98 6.70 -4.35
N TYR A 84 -2.36 5.42 -4.18
CA TYR A 84 -3.53 5.04 -3.40
C TYR A 84 -3.24 3.85 -2.47
N GLY A 85 -3.27 2.60 -2.97
CA GLY A 85 -3.00 1.38 -2.23
C GLY A 85 -1.51 1.06 -2.14
N THR A 86 -1.10 0.38 -1.09
CA THR A 86 0.31 -0.02 -0.88
C THR A 86 0.40 -1.44 -0.33
N ALA A 87 1.28 -2.27 -0.89
CA ALA A 87 1.57 -3.61 -0.37
C ALA A 87 3.04 -3.98 -0.57
N PRO A 88 3.78 -4.33 0.49
CA PRO A 88 5.13 -4.87 0.37
C PRO A 88 5.08 -6.33 -0.12
N THR A 89 6.06 -6.73 -0.95
CA THR A 89 6.25 -8.13 -1.33
C THR A 89 6.71 -8.98 -0.15
N ILE A 90 6.47 -10.29 -0.23
CA ILE A 90 6.78 -11.23 0.85
C ILE A 90 8.27 -11.26 1.21
N ASP A 91 9.14 -11.09 0.20
CA ASP A 91 10.59 -11.02 0.39
C ASP A 91 11.09 -9.69 0.99
N GLY A 92 10.17 -8.72 1.18
CA GLY A 92 10.49 -7.40 1.72
C GLY A 92 11.32 -6.51 0.81
N ARG A 93 11.52 -6.90 -0.46
CA ARG A 93 12.36 -6.15 -1.40
C ARG A 93 11.62 -5.04 -2.13
N TRP A 94 10.35 -5.25 -2.42
CA TRP A 94 9.56 -4.36 -3.24
C TRP A 94 8.31 -3.86 -2.51
N LEU A 95 7.85 -2.69 -2.91
CA LEU A 95 6.55 -2.16 -2.53
C LEU A 95 5.75 -1.86 -3.80
N LEU A 96 4.56 -2.43 -3.88
CA LEU A 96 3.58 -2.11 -4.91
C LEU A 96 2.76 -0.90 -4.46
N VAL A 97 2.59 0.09 -5.34
CA VAL A 97 1.78 1.28 -5.07
C VAL A 97 0.79 1.48 -6.22
N THR A 98 -0.50 1.38 -5.95
CA THR A 98 -1.52 1.64 -6.97
C THR A 98 -1.62 3.14 -7.25
N MET A 99 -1.83 3.50 -8.51
CA MET A 99 -2.01 4.87 -8.97
C MET A 99 -3.37 4.97 -9.68
N ARG A 100 -4.40 5.26 -8.92
CA ARG A 100 -5.81 5.11 -9.32
C ARG A 100 -6.16 5.80 -10.64
N ASN A 101 -5.73 7.04 -10.81
CA ASN A 101 -6.05 7.84 -11.98
C ASN A 101 -5.08 7.60 -13.16
N ALA A 102 -3.93 6.99 -12.90
CA ALA A 102 -2.92 6.67 -13.92
C ALA A 102 -3.03 5.22 -14.47
N LYS A 103 -4.03 4.44 -14.01
CA LYS A 103 -4.26 3.04 -14.42
C LYS A 103 -3.00 2.18 -14.30
N GLY A 104 -2.23 2.36 -13.25
CA GLY A 104 -0.95 1.68 -13.09
C GLY A 104 -0.61 1.33 -11.65
N VAL A 105 0.34 0.42 -11.51
CA VAL A 105 0.97 0.05 -10.25
C VAL A 105 2.45 0.37 -10.32
N ALA A 106 2.92 1.31 -9.49
CA ALA A 106 4.35 1.58 -9.35
C ALA A 106 5.01 0.50 -8.50
N VAL A 107 6.20 0.06 -8.88
CA VAL A 107 7.05 -0.86 -8.12
C VAL A 107 8.21 -0.06 -7.56
N VAL A 108 8.26 0.06 -6.24
CA VAL A 108 9.33 0.75 -5.50
C VAL A 108 10.33 -0.29 -5.01
N ASP A 109 11.61 -0.10 -5.30
CA ASP A 109 12.70 -0.86 -4.70
C ASP A 109 12.96 -0.31 -3.28
N LEU A 110 12.69 -1.11 -2.26
CA LEU A 110 12.81 -0.69 -0.85
C LEU A 110 14.27 -0.52 -0.38
N LYS A 111 15.24 -1.03 -1.14
CA LYS A 111 16.66 -0.79 -0.86
C LYS A 111 17.11 0.60 -1.33
N THR A 112 16.64 1.02 -2.51
CA THR A 112 17.02 2.30 -3.12
C THR A 112 16.00 3.42 -2.89
N MET A 113 14.81 3.06 -2.45
CA MET A 113 13.64 3.95 -2.27
C MET A 113 13.29 4.71 -3.55
N LYS A 114 13.33 4.01 -4.69
CA LYS A 114 13.01 4.57 -6.00
C LYS A 114 12.01 3.69 -6.74
N VAL A 115 11.15 4.32 -7.52
CA VAL A 115 10.31 3.61 -8.49
C VAL A 115 11.22 3.07 -9.59
N VAL A 116 11.15 1.77 -9.83
CA VAL A 116 11.97 1.08 -10.86
C VAL A 116 11.16 0.68 -12.09
N ARG A 117 9.83 0.60 -11.95
CA ARG A 117 8.90 0.31 -13.06
C ARG A 117 7.47 0.68 -12.72
N THR A 118 6.64 0.69 -13.73
CA THR A 118 5.18 0.77 -13.63
C THR A 118 4.58 -0.40 -14.40
N ILE A 119 3.51 -0.99 -13.87
CA ILE A 119 2.74 -2.07 -14.50
C ILE A 119 1.38 -1.48 -14.85
N ASP A 120 1.01 -1.53 -16.13
CA ASP A 120 -0.31 -1.09 -16.57
C ASP A 120 -1.36 -2.11 -16.13
N VAL A 121 -2.46 -1.62 -15.57
CA VAL A 121 -3.60 -2.42 -15.09
C VAL A 121 -4.92 -1.80 -15.56
N PRO A 122 -6.05 -2.53 -15.49
CA PRO A 122 -7.36 -1.95 -15.74
C PRO A 122 -7.67 -0.70 -14.89
N GLY A 123 -8.66 0.07 -15.30
CA GLY A 123 -8.95 1.39 -14.71
C GLY A 123 -9.30 1.38 -13.23
N GLY A 124 -8.80 2.37 -12.52
CA GLY A 124 -9.10 2.63 -11.11
C GLY A 124 -8.47 1.67 -10.11
N PRO A 125 -7.15 1.31 -10.24
CA PRO A 125 -6.51 0.45 -9.26
C PRO A 125 -6.57 1.09 -7.86
N SER A 126 -7.21 0.41 -6.92
CA SER A 126 -7.43 0.87 -5.55
C SER A 126 -6.61 0.06 -4.55
N GLU A 127 -7.04 -1.12 -4.16
CA GLU A 127 -6.29 -1.99 -3.26
C GLU A 127 -5.31 -2.86 -4.04
N VAL A 128 -4.19 -3.18 -3.41
CA VAL A 128 -3.26 -4.21 -3.88
C VAL A 128 -2.96 -5.17 -2.74
N LEU A 129 -2.99 -6.47 -3.04
CA LEU A 129 -2.72 -7.55 -2.10
C LEU A 129 -1.71 -8.50 -2.72
N VAL A 130 -0.60 -8.72 -2.02
CA VAL A 130 0.41 -9.71 -2.44
C VAL A 130 0.02 -11.08 -1.93
N GLY A 131 0.01 -12.09 -2.80
CA GLY A 131 -0.30 -13.46 -2.46
C GLY A 131 0.68 -14.08 -1.49
N ASP A 132 0.22 -15.00 -0.65
CA ASP A 132 1.06 -15.73 0.32
C ASP A 132 2.13 -16.59 -0.37
N ASP A 133 1.93 -16.90 -1.66
CA ASP A 133 2.91 -17.59 -2.51
C ASP A 133 4.14 -16.70 -2.85
N GLY A 134 4.04 -15.39 -2.59
CA GLY A 134 5.08 -14.40 -2.93
C GLY A 134 5.31 -14.21 -4.43
N LYS A 135 4.49 -14.84 -5.30
CA LYS A 135 4.65 -14.84 -6.76
C LYS A 135 3.59 -14.02 -7.46
N THR A 136 2.47 -13.81 -6.80
CA THR A 136 1.29 -13.19 -7.38
C THR A 136 0.87 -11.97 -6.57
N ALA A 137 0.39 -10.93 -7.24
CA ALA A 137 -0.33 -9.83 -6.59
C ALA A 137 -1.69 -9.63 -7.27
N TYR A 138 -2.66 -9.22 -6.48
CA TYR A 138 -4.02 -8.92 -6.90
C TYR A 138 -4.28 -7.44 -6.73
N VAL A 139 -4.89 -6.83 -7.74
CA VAL A 139 -5.20 -5.40 -7.73
C VAL A 139 -6.69 -5.20 -8.02
N ALA A 140 -7.42 -4.66 -7.06
CA ALA A 140 -8.80 -4.26 -7.28
C ALA A 140 -8.85 -3.05 -8.21
N CYS A 141 -9.45 -3.21 -9.37
CA CYS A 141 -9.58 -2.20 -10.41
C CYS A 141 -11.00 -1.64 -10.41
N ASN A 142 -11.23 -0.69 -9.52
CA ASN A 142 -12.55 -0.17 -9.14
C ASN A 142 -13.39 0.37 -10.33
N PHE A 143 -12.75 1.05 -11.29
CA PHE A 143 -13.47 1.61 -12.45
C PHE A 143 -13.62 0.60 -13.61
N ALA A 144 -12.99 -0.56 -13.50
CA ALA A 144 -13.09 -1.61 -14.51
C ALA A 144 -13.94 -2.80 -14.03
N ASP A 145 -14.41 -2.79 -12.79
CA ASP A 145 -15.17 -3.88 -12.17
C ASP A 145 -14.41 -5.23 -12.20
N GLN A 146 -13.07 -5.16 -12.08
CA GLN A 146 -12.17 -6.30 -12.24
C GLN A 146 -11.12 -6.36 -11.14
N VAL A 147 -10.54 -7.54 -10.97
CA VAL A 147 -9.30 -7.73 -10.21
C VAL A 147 -8.21 -8.14 -11.20
N ALA A 148 -7.15 -7.34 -11.33
CA ALA A 148 -5.98 -7.70 -12.10
C ALA A 148 -5.09 -8.66 -11.31
N VAL A 149 -4.60 -9.69 -11.96
CA VAL A 149 -3.64 -10.66 -11.44
C VAL A 149 -2.27 -10.34 -12.01
N ILE A 150 -1.32 -9.97 -11.17
CA ILE A 150 0.05 -9.61 -11.55
C ILE A 150 0.98 -10.79 -11.25
N ASP A 151 1.72 -11.25 -12.24
CA ASP A 151 2.89 -12.11 -12.07
C ASP A 151 4.08 -11.26 -11.60
N LEU A 152 4.55 -11.50 -10.38
CA LEU A 152 5.65 -10.75 -9.77
C LEU A 152 7.03 -11.16 -10.32
N ALA A 153 7.17 -12.32 -10.97
CA ALA A 153 8.42 -12.71 -11.62
C ALA A 153 8.62 -11.94 -12.93
N GLY A 154 7.57 -11.84 -13.73
CA GLY A 154 7.59 -11.12 -15.01
C GLY A 154 7.20 -9.64 -14.90
N TRP A 155 6.67 -9.21 -13.76
CA TRP A 155 6.16 -7.85 -13.54
C TRP A 155 5.14 -7.41 -14.58
N LYS A 156 4.17 -8.26 -14.83
CA LYS A 156 3.13 -8.05 -15.85
C LYS A 156 1.78 -8.59 -15.37
N VAL A 157 0.71 -8.06 -15.94
CA VAL A 157 -0.62 -8.64 -15.76
C VAL A 157 -0.66 -10.01 -16.43
N ALA A 158 -0.94 -11.05 -15.67
CA ALA A 158 -1.10 -12.43 -16.13
C ALA A 158 -2.56 -12.75 -16.50
N GLY A 159 -3.51 -12.00 -15.96
CA GLY A 159 -4.92 -12.17 -16.22
C GLY A 159 -5.77 -11.17 -15.47
N VAL A 160 -7.07 -11.22 -15.70
CA VAL A 160 -8.08 -10.44 -14.98
C VAL A 160 -9.20 -11.34 -14.52
N ILE A 161 -9.83 -11.00 -13.42
CA ILE A 161 -10.99 -11.67 -12.85
C ILE A 161 -12.13 -10.65 -12.84
N ASP A 162 -13.27 -10.99 -13.42
CA ASP A 162 -14.46 -10.15 -13.34
C ASP A 162 -14.97 -10.13 -11.89
N ALA A 163 -15.21 -8.94 -11.38
CA ALA A 163 -15.66 -8.72 -10.02
C ALA A 163 -17.00 -7.98 -10.01
N GLY A 164 -17.56 -7.78 -8.83
CA GLY A 164 -18.72 -6.91 -8.67
C GLY A 164 -18.38 -5.43 -8.92
N LYS A 165 -19.41 -4.62 -9.17
CA LYS A 165 -19.24 -3.18 -9.40
C LYS A 165 -18.46 -2.51 -8.27
N PHE A 166 -17.52 -1.65 -8.67
CA PHE A 166 -16.69 -0.87 -7.76
C PHE A 166 -15.87 -1.72 -6.79
N ALA A 167 -15.27 -2.83 -7.26
CA ALA A 167 -14.33 -3.62 -6.48
C ALA A 167 -13.25 -2.71 -5.86
N ASP A 168 -13.17 -2.65 -4.53
CA ASP A 168 -12.26 -1.71 -3.83
C ASP A 168 -11.30 -2.41 -2.86
N GLY A 169 -11.80 -3.29 -2.00
CA GLY A 169 -11.01 -3.97 -0.98
C GLY A 169 -10.70 -5.42 -1.34
N LEU A 170 -9.53 -5.90 -0.93
CA LEU A 170 -9.08 -7.29 -1.06
C LEU A 170 -8.63 -7.81 0.29
N ALA A 171 -8.92 -9.07 0.60
CA ALA A 171 -8.42 -9.74 1.79
C ALA A 171 -8.21 -11.23 1.53
N TRP A 172 -7.25 -11.82 2.20
CA TRP A 172 -7.11 -13.27 2.26
C TRP A 172 -8.06 -13.84 3.30
N ALA A 173 -8.75 -14.92 2.94
CA ALA A 173 -9.36 -15.78 3.92
C ALA A 173 -8.29 -16.80 4.35
N GLY A 174 -7.91 -16.81 5.63
CA GLY A 174 -7.07 -17.87 6.18
C GLY A 174 -7.82 -19.21 6.12
N ASN A 175 -7.12 -20.27 5.79
CA ASN A 175 -7.61 -21.65 5.94
C ASN A 175 -7.51 -22.05 7.40
#